data_b2ed5a588d2b67417b24fb3044ab632e
#
_entry.id   b2ed5a588d2b67417b24fb3044ab632e
#
_cell.length_a   1.000
_cell.length_b   1.000
_cell.length_c   1.000
_cell.angle_alpha   90.00
_cell.angle_beta   90.00
_cell.angle_gamma   90.00
#
_symmetry.space_group_name_H-M   'P 1'
#
loop_
_entity.id
_entity.type
_entity.pdbx_description
1 polymer ?
#
loop_
_entity_poly.entity_id
_entity_poly.type
_entity_poly.pdbx_seq_one_letter_code
_entity_poly.pdbx_strand_id
1 'polypeptide(L)'
;MKKSHHFSIEERDSVYYLLDNGEQVATPNGQIACTKSQELADILVKNANATKGAYTKPTDLLCYFYSTLDFTMQWNEEQTKEYVQYLTNCLVCDPYLMFRQPCPVRQAIEQFFANHLSETLNELPPHRLVCYIILNTVYQSPMLAQYIVADIIDGEGEYEDLKQEFLDDLKKFCREEELIFNRRKYSDMIDKFVAYYTIDEI
;
A
#
# COMPACT_ATOMS: atom_id res chain seq x y z
N MET A 1 -10.03 -29.66 -11.35
CA MET A 1 -9.19 -29.59 -10.15
C MET A 1 -8.60 -28.18 -10.11
N LYS A 2 -8.78 -27.43 -9.01
CA LYS A 2 -8.04 -26.16 -8.83
C LYS A 2 -6.56 -26.53 -8.62
N LYS A 3 -5.64 -26.00 -9.47
CA LYS A 3 -4.21 -26.13 -9.21
C LYS A 3 -3.91 -25.52 -7.83
N SER A 4 -3.26 -26.26 -6.96
CA SER A 4 -2.71 -25.69 -5.72
C SER A 4 -1.49 -24.86 -6.11
N HIS A 5 -1.46 -23.61 -5.68
CA HIS A 5 -0.29 -22.75 -5.85
C HIS A 5 0.71 -23.02 -4.72
N HIS A 6 1.98 -23.05 -5.04
CA HIS A 6 3.07 -23.15 -4.08
C HIS A 6 4.20 -22.22 -4.52
N PHE A 7 4.31 -21.10 -3.82
CA PHE A 7 5.31 -20.10 -4.11
C PHE A 7 6.63 -20.42 -3.42
N SER A 8 7.72 -20.18 -4.14
CA SER A 8 9.09 -20.33 -3.67
C SER A 8 9.97 -19.23 -4.31
N ILE A 9 11.22 -19.16 -3.88
CA ILE A 9 12.22 -18.22 -4.39
C ILE A 9 13.35 -19.02 -5.03
N GLU A 10 13.89 -18.49 -6.12
CA GLU A 10 15.17 -18.90 -6.69
C GLU A 10 16.10 -17.70 -6.76
N GLU A 11 17.26 -17.80 -6.15
CA GLU A 11 18.30 -16.77 -6.25
C GLU A 11 19.19 -17.04 -7.47
N ARG A 12 19.41 -16.00 -8.29
CA ARG A 12 20.35 -15.98 -9.41
C ARG A 12 21.02 -14.61 -9.46
N ASP A 13 22.34 -14.57 -9.36
CA ASP A 13 23.14 -13.33 -9.45
C ASP A 13 22.66 -12.23 -8.49
N SER A 14 22.36 -12.59 -7.23
CA SER A 14 21.80 -11.69 -6.19
C SER A 14 20.45 -11.06 -6.57
N VAL A 15 19.68 -11.71 -7.44
CA VAL A 15 18.28 -11.39 -7.75
C VAL A 15 17.41 -12.58 -7.35
N TYR A 16 16.33 -12.29 -6.65
CA TYR A 16 15.36 -13.27 -6.14
C TYR A 16 14.16 -13.34 -7.05
N TYR A 17 13.98 -14.46 -7.73
CA TYR A 17 12.89 -14.73 -8.65
C TYR A 17 11.76 -15.46 -7.95
N LEU A 18 10.54 -14.95 -8.10
CA LEU A 18 9.36 -15.61 -7.56
C LEU A 18 8.93 -16.77 -8.49
N LEU A 19 8.73 -17.95 -7.92
CA LEU A 19 8.28 -19.14 -8.62
C LEU A 19 6.92 -19.59 -8.08
N ASP A 20 6.03 -20.09 -8.95
CA ASP A 20 4.80 -20.80 -8.59
C ASP A 20 4.88 -22.23 -9.12
N ASN A 21 4.89 -23.22 -8.22
CA ASN A 21 5.11 -24.63 -8.55
C ASN A 21 6.38 -24.89 -9.39
N GLY A 22 7.45 -24.11 -9.13
CA GLY A 22 8.74 -24.22 -9.82
C GLY A 22 8.81 -23.50 -11.17
N GLU A 23 7.73 -22.86 -11.62
CA GLU A 23 7.70 -22.04 -12.83
C GLU A 23 7.84 -20.56 -12.45
N GLN A 24 8.62 -19.83 -13.24
CA GLN A 24 8.84 -18.40 -13.03
C GLN A 24 7.53 -17.61 -13.17
N VAL A 25 7.24 -16.77 -12.20
CA VAL A 25 6.04 -15.92 -12.18
C VAL A 25 6.27 -14.67 -13.02
N ALA A 26 5.28 -14.34 -13.83
CA ALA A 26 5.18 -13.05 -14.50
C ALA A 26 4.01 -12.24 -13.94
N THR A 27 4.17 -10.92 -13.94
CA THR A 27 3.08 -9.98 -13.62
C THR A 27 2.01 -10.00 -14.72
N PRO A 28 0.82 -9.41 -14.48
CA PRO A 28 -0.21 -9.28 -15.51
C PRO A 28 0.26 -8.64 -16.81
N ASN A 29 1.20 -7.70 -16.76
CA ASN A 29 1.78 -7.05 -17.95
C ASN A 29 3.01 -7.78 -18.51
N GLY A 30 3.33 -8.96 -17.98
CA GLY A 30 4.40 -9.82 -18.48
C GLY A 30 5.80 -9.48 -17.96
N GLN A 31 5.92 -8.62 -16.95
CA GLN A 31 7.19 -8.38 -16.26
C GLN A 31 7.56 -9.62 -15.43
N ILE A 32 8.85 -9.95 -15.37
CA ILE A 32 9.32 -11.03 -14.50
C ILE A 32 9.21 -10.58 -13.03
N ALA A 33 8.55 -11.39 -12.21
CA ALA A 33 8.42 -11.12 -10.78
C ALA A 33 9.74 -11.45 -10.06
N CYS A 34 10.62 -10.46 -9.94
CA CYS A 34 11.91 -10.58 -9.27
C CYS A 34 12.24 -9.29 -8.50
N THR A 35 13.07 -9.44 -7.46
CA THR A 35 13.54 -8.36 -6.61
C THR A 35 14.99 -8.58 -6.20
N LYS A 36 15.71 -7.52 -5.83
CA LYS A 36 17.03 -7.61 -5.20
C LYS A 36 16.94 -7.76 -3.68
N SER A 37 15.79 -7.48 -3.09
CA SER A 37 15.55 -7.60 -1.67
C SER A 37 15.15 -9.02 -1.30
N GLN A 38 16.01 -9.72 -0.56
CA GLN A 38 15.69 -11.03 0.02
C GLN A 38 14.51 -10.92 1.00
N GLU A 39 14.49 -9.87 1.81
CA GLU A 39 13.42 -9.63 2.78
C GLU A 39 12.06 -9.53 2.08
N LEU A 40 11.98 -8.74 1.01
CA LEU A 40 10.75 -8.63 0.21
C LEU A 40 10.35 -9.97 -0.38
N ALA A 41 11.30 -10.71 -0.98
CA ALA A 41 11.02 -12.02 -1.57
C ALA A 41 10.43 -12.99 -0.53
N ASP A 42 11.00 -13.05 0.68
CA ASP A 42 10.53 -13.89 1.77
C ASP A 42 9.12 -13.51 2.24
N ILE A 43 8.85 -12.21 2.41
CA ILE A 43 7.53 -11.71 2.79
C ILE A 43 6.48 -12.03 1.71
N LEU A 44 6.81 -11.85 0.43
CA LEU A 44 5.92 -12.16 -0.69
C LEU A 44 5.55 -13.64 -0.72
N VAL A 45 6.53 -14.54 -0.63
CA VAL A 45 6.30 -15.99 -0.61
C VAL A 45 5.48 -16.41 0.59
N LYS A 46 5.82 -15.92 1.78
CA LYS A 46 5.07 -16.20 3.01
C LYS A 46 3.60 -15.78 2.87
N ASN A 47 3.35 -14.57 2.37
CA ASN A 47 1.99 -14.05 2.16
C ASN A 47 1.24 -14.84 1.09
N ALA A 48 1.86 -15.10 -0.07
CA ALA A 48 1.27 -15.83 -1.17
C ALA A 48 0.84 -17.26 -0.78
N ASN A 49 1.69 -17.98 -0.04
CA ASN A 49 1.38 -19.31 0.46
C ASN A 49 0.29 -19.31 1.53
N ALA A 50 0.24 -18.30 2.41
CA ALA A 50 -0.80 -18.13 3.42
C ALA A 50 -2.18 -17.88 2.78
N THR A 51 -2.23 -17.16 1.66
CA THR A 51 -3.46 -16.86 0.90
C THR A 51 -3.83 -17.97 -0.10
N LYS A 52 -3.06 -19.06 -0.13
CA LYS A 52 -3.24 -20.19 -1.09
C LYS A 52 -3.17 -19.75 -2.56
N GLY A 53 -2.32 -18.78 -2.84
CA GLY A 53 -2.07 -18.27 -4.19
C GLY A 53 -3.23 -17.51 -4.82
N ALA A 54 -4.23 -17.18 -4.04
CA ALA A 54 -5.29 -16.33 -4.55
C ALA A 54 -4.84 -14.87 -4.53
N TYR A 55 -4.55 -14.32 -5.69
CA TYR A 55 -4.47 -12.86 -5.85
C TYR A 55 -5.84 -12.24 -5.82
N THR A 56 -6.49 -12.28 -4.72
CA THR A 56 -7.92 -12.01 -4.76
C THR A 56 -8.25 -10.65 -4.18
N LYS A 57 -7.28 -10.01 -3.54
CA LYS A 57 -7.54 -8.70 -2.92
C LYS A 57 -6.50 -7.68 -3.38
N PRO A 58 -6.95 -6.49 -3.78
CA PRO A 58 -6.03 -5.40 -4.16
C PRO A 58 -4.99 -5.04 -3.09
N THR A 59 -5.32 -5.31 -1.81
CA THR A 59 -4.42 -5.09 -0.67
C THR A 59 -3.50 -6.28 -0.34
N ASP A 60 -3.43 -7.32 -1.14
CA ASP A 60 -2.46 -8.40 -0.96
C ASP A 60 -1.07 -7.98 -1.43
N LEU A 61 -0.01 -8.44 -0.75
CA LEU A 61 1.37 -8.02 -1.04
C LEU A 61 1.81 -8.28 -2.48
N LEU A 62 1.33 -9.36 -3.10
CA LEU A 62 1.57 -9.60 -4.52
C LEU A 62 0.98 -8.50 -5.41
N CYS A 63 -0.17 -7.93 -5.05
CA CYS A 63 -0.76 -6.82 -5.81
C CYS A 63 0.08 -5.55 -5.69
N TYR A 64 0.61 -5.24 -4.50
CA TYR A 64 1.56 -4.15 -4.33
C TYR A 64 2.80 -4.36 -5.22
N PHE A 65 3.38 -5.55 -5.14
CA PHE A 65 4.59 -5.88 -5.88
C PHE A 65 4.38 -5.84 -7.39
N TYR A 66 3.33 -6.50 -7.91
CA TYR A 66 3.04 -6.48 -9.34
C TYR A 66 2.69 -5.08 -9.83
N SER A 67 1.94 -4.30 -9.04
CA SER A 67 1.64 -2.92 -9.42
C SER A 67 2.89 -2.04 -9.43
N THR A 68 3.86 -2.30 -8.56
CA THR A 68 5.15 -1.62 -8.60
C THR A 68 5.90 -1.92 -9.90
N LEU A 69 6.03 -3.21 -10.26
CA LEU A 69 6.75 -3.64 -11.46
C LEU A 69 6.06 -3.21 -12.76
N ASP A 70 4.72 -3.31 -12.81
CA ASP A 70 3.94 -3.06 -14.03
C ASP A 70 3.68 -1.57 -14.28
N PHE A 71 3.65 -0.75 -13.24
CA PHE A 71 3.27 0.67 -13.32
C PHE A 71 4.35 1.60 -12.80
N THR A 72 4.49 1.75 -11.49
CA THR A 72 5.29 2.84 -10.92
C THR A 72 6.78 2.81 -11.28
N MET A 73 7.37 1.63 -11.46
CA MET A 73 8.75 1.49 -11.95
C MET A 73 8.89 1.75 -13.45
N GLN A 74 7.80 1.69 -14.21
CA GLN A 74 7.79 1.95 -15.64
C GLN A 74 7.49 3.42 -15.99
N TRP A 75 7.01 4.18 -15.01
CA TRP A 75 6.65 5.58 -15.22
C TRP A 75 7.87 6.47 -15.38
N ASN A 76 7.77 7.41 -16.29
CA ASN A 76 8.67 8.55 -16.33
C ASN A 76 8.22 9.64 -15.34
N GLU A 77 9.03 10.69 -15.21
CA GLU A 77 8.75 11.79 -14.27
C GLU A 77 7.40 12.51 -14.55
N GLU A 78 7.04 12.66 -15.83
CA GLU A 78 5.78 13.31 -16.23
C GLU A 78 4.57 12.46 -15.81
N GLN A 79 4.60 11.16 -16.07
CA GLN A 79 3.55 10.22 -15.68
C GLN A 79 3.41 10.15 -14.16
N THR A 80 4.53 10.17 -13.43
CA THR A 80 4.51 10.22 -11.96
C THR A 80 3.83 11.51 -11.48
N LYS A 81 4.18 12.67 -12.01
CA LYS A 81 3.55 13.95 -11.65
C LYS A 81 2.06 13.99 -11.97
N GLU A 82 1.67 13.49 -13.14
CA GLU A 82 0.25 13.41 -13.52
C GLU A 82 -0.55 12.56 -12.53
N TYR A 83 0.01 11.41 -12.12
CA TYR A 83 -0.67 10.53 -11.17
C TYR A 83 -0.70 11.09 -9.75
N VAL A 84 0.38 11.72 -9.29
CA VAL A 84 0.42 12.45 -8.01
C VAL A 84 -0.63 13.57 -8.00
N GLN A 85 -0.77 14.31 -9.09
CA GLN A 85 -1.82 15.32 -9.23
C GLN A 85 -3.23 14.69 -9.17
N TYR A 86 -3.42 13.52 -9.77
CA TYR A 86 -4.67 12.78 -9.66
C TYR A 86 -4.97 12.39 -8.20
N LEU A 87 -4.00 11.81 -7.47
CA LEU A 87 -4.17 11.47 -6.05
C LEU A 87 -4.51 12.71 -5.20
N THR A 88 -3.84 13.82 -5.46
CA THR A 88 -4.10 15.09 -4.77
C THR A 88 -5.53 15.60 -5.05
N ASN A 89 -6.02 15.47 -6.27
CA ASN A 89 -7.38 15.82 -6.62
C ASN A 89 -8.44 14.92 -5.95
N CYS A 90 -8.07 13.67 -5.58
CA CYS A 90 -8.98 12.78 -4.86
C CYS A 90 -9.28 13.25 -3.43
N LEU A 91 -8.52 14.20 -2.87
CA LEU A 91 -8.78 14.76 -1.53
C LEU A 91 -10.17 15.38 -1.40
N VAL A 92 -10.71 15.94 -2.48
CA VAL A 92 -12.07 16.52 -2.51
C VAL A 92 -13.13 15.53 -2.05
N CYS A 93 -12.95 14.25 -2.41
CA CYS A 93 -13.89 13.18 -2.09
C CYS A 93 -13.35 12.20 -1.05
N ASP A 94 -12.18 12.47 -0.47
CA ASP A 94 -11.53 11.57 0.48
C ASP A 94 -12.37 11.43 1.77
N PRO A 95 -12.91 10.24 2.07
CA PRO A 95 -13.77 10.06 3.23
C PRO A 95 -13.01 10.12 4.56
N TYR A 96 -11.67 9.98 4.54
CA TYR A 96 -10.82 10.00 5.74
C TYR A 96 -10.07 11.31 5.91
N LEU A 97 -10.28 12.31 5.04
CA LEU A 97 -9.57 13.59 5.09
C LEU A 97 -9.60 14.25 6.48
N MET A 98 -10.71 14.10 7.19
CA MET A 98 -10.92 14.72 8.50
C MET A 98 -10.53 13.84 9.67
N PHE A 99 -9.95 12.66 9.44
CA PHE A 99 -9.71 11.66 10.49
C PHE A 99 -8.83 12.18 11.64
N ARG A 100 -7.73 12.88 11.33
CA ARG A 100 -6.82 13.45 12.33
C ARG A 100 -6.91 14.98 12.44
N GLN A 101 -7.82 15.58 11.70
CA GLN A 101 -7.89 17.04 11.60
C GLN A 101 -9.31 17.55 11.92
N PRO A 102 -9.63 17.73 13.20
CA PRO A 102 -10.94 18.25 13.60
C PRO A 102 -11.04 19.75 13.28
N CYS A 103 -11.18 20.09 12.01
CA CYS A 103 -11.39 21.46 11.57
C CYS A 103 -12.80 21.61 11.02
N PRO A 104 -13.54 22.65 11.36
CA PRO A 104 -14.90 22.85 10.85
C PRO A 104 -14.95 23.20 9.36
N VAL A 105 -13.82 23.51 8.75
CA VAL A 105 -13.75 23.93 7.33
C VAL A 105 -12.95 22.88 6.53
N ARG A 106 -13.68 21.89 5.97
CA ARG A 106 -13.11 20.84 5.14
C ARG A 106 -12.21 21.38 4.02
N GLN A 107 -12.65 22.44 3.33
CA GLN A 107 -11.90 23.03 2.21
C GLN A 107 -10.53 23.57 2.63
N ALA A 108 -10.38 24.10 3.85
CA ALA A 108 -9.11 24.60 4.35
C ALA A 108 -8.10 23.44 4.58
N ILE A 109 -8.60 22.32 5.10
CA ILE A 109 -7.78 21.11 5.29
C ILE A 109 -7.39 20.51 3.95
N GLU A 110 -8.33 20.39 3.03
CA GLU A 110 -8.10 19.90 1.68
C GLU A 110 -6.99 20.69 0.99
N GLN A 111 -7.05 22.01 1.03
CA GLN A 111 -6.05 22.87 0.40
C GLN A 111 -4.68 22.78 1.08
N PHE A 112 -4.65 22.64 2.41
CA PHE A 112 -3.42 22.43 3.17
C PHE A 112 -2.74 21.12 2.77
N PHE A 113 -3.49 20.01 2.74
CA PHE A 113 -2.94 18.71 2.40
C PHE A 113 -2.63 18.56 0.91
N ALA A 114 -3.34 19.24 0.01
CA ALA A 114 -3.10 19.15 -1.42
C ALA A 114 -1.65 19.50 -1.79
N ASN A 115 -1.13 20.59 -1.26
CA ASN A 115 0.25 20.99 -1.52
C ASN A 115 1.25 20.05 -0.85
N HIS A 116 1.06 19.78 0.45
CA HIS A 116 1.97 18.95 1.23
C HIS A 116 2.03 17.52 0.69
N LEU A 117 0.88 16.91 0.39
CA LEU A 117 0.81 15.56 -0.15
C LEU A 117 1.47 15.48 -1.54
N SER A 118 1.25 16.48 -2.40
CA SER A 118 1.89 16.53 -3.71
C SER A 118 3.42 16.58 -3.61
N GLU A 119 3.97 17.39 -2.72
CA GLU A 119 5.41 17.45 -2.47
C GLU A 119 5.92 16.08 -1.98
N THR A 120 5.30 15.53 -0.95
CA THR A 120 5.68 14.23 -0.39
C THR A 120 5.65 13.12 -1.44
N LEU A 121 4.54 12.97 -2.18
CA LEU A 121 4.37 11.87 -3.12
C LEU A 121 5.32 11.93 -4.31
N ASN A 122 5.73 13.13 -4.76
CA ASN A 122 6.70 13.29 -5.85
C ASN A 122 8.13 12.84 -5.46
N GLU A 123 8.43 12.77 -4.17
CA GLU A 123 9.74 12.35 -3.66
C GLU A 123 9.78 10.85 -3.31
N LEU A 124 8.63 10.18 -3.28
CA LEU A 124 8.57 8.76 -2.91
C LEU A 124 9.19 7.86 -3.99
N PRO A 125 9.91 6.82 -3.58
CA PRO A 125 10.31 5.76 -4.49
C PRO A 125 9.07 4.99 -5.01
N PRO A 126 9.17 4.34 -6.19
CA PRO A 126 8.04 3.69 -6.85
C PRO A 126 7.21 2.76 -5.96
N HIS A 127 7.84 1.96 -5.11
CA HIS A 127 7.17 1.00 -4.23
C HIS A 127 6.39 1.66 -3.09
N ARG A 128 6.84 2.82 -2.61
CA ARG A 128 6.10 3.59 -1.61
C ARG A 128 4.93 4.33 -2.23
N LEU A 129 5.12 4.88 -3.42
CA LEU A 129 4.04 5.55 -4.16
C LEU A 129 2.88 4.58 -4.48
N VAL A 130 3.17 3.33 -4.85
CA VAL A 130 2.14 2.33 -5.12
C VAL A 130 1.25 2.06 -3.91
N CYS A 131 1.75 2.22 -2.70
CA CYS A 131 0.95 2.05 -1.47
C CYS A 131 -0.20 3.07 -1.40
N TYR A 132 0.06 4.32 -1.74
CA TYR A 132 -0.99 5.36 -1.83
C TYR A 132 -1.98 5.07 -2.95
N ILE A 133 -1.49 4.61 -4.10
CA ILE A 133 -2.32 4.22 -5.26
C ILE A 133 -3.31 3.12 -4.87
N ILE A 134 -2.84 2.08 -4.20
CA ILE A 134 -3.68 0.95 -3.80
C ILE A 134 -4.71 1.37 -2.75
N LEU A 135 -4.34 2.15 -1.73
CA LEU A 135 -5.31 2.62 -0.75
C LEU A 135 -6.33 3.58 -1.37
N ASN A 136 -5.90 4.44 -2.29
CA ASN A 136 -6.86 5.27 -3.04
C ASN A 136 -7.81 4.41 -3.89
N THR A 137 -7.32 3.37 -4.53
CA THR A 137 -8.16 2.47 -5.34
C THR A 137 -9.20 1.73 -4.50
N VAL A 138 -8.83 1.27 -3.29
CA VAL A 138 -9.69 0.41 -2.45
C VAL A 138 -10.58 1.21 -1.51
N TYR A 139 -10.09 2.32 -0.98
CA TYR A 139 -10.75 3.11 0.05
C TYR A 139 -11.11 4.52 -0.41
N GLN A 140 -10.76 4.89 -1.65
CA GLN A 140 -10.91 6.23 -2.20
C GLN A 140 -10.24 7.31 -1.34
N SER A 141 -9.09 6.95 -0.74
CA SER A 141 -8.41 7.79 0.23
C SER A 141 -6.90 7.69 0.15
N PRO A 142 -6.22 8.66 -0.44
CA PRO A 142 -4.78 8.82 -0.26
C PRO A 142 -4.42 9.26 1.16
N MET A 143 -5.34 9.94 1.89
CA MET A 143 -5.10 10.38 3.26
C MET A 143 -5.03 9.22 4.24
N LEU A 144 -5.75 8.12 4.02
CA LEU A 144 -5.64 6.94 4.86
C LEU A 144 -4.20 6.39 4.85
N ALA A 145 -3.52 6.38 3.68
CA ALA A 145 -2.11 6.04 3.58
C ALA A 145 -1.23 7.02 4.36
N GLN A 146 -1.47 8.32 4.19
CA GLN A 146 -0.70 9.36 4.89
C GLN A 146 -0.80 9.24 6.42
N TYR A 147 -1.99 8.94 6.94
CA TYR A 147 -2.17 8.76 8.39
C TYR A 147 -1.51 7.48 8.90
N ILE A 148 -1.51 6.38 8.13
CA ILE A 148 -0.76 5.17 8.50
C ILE A 148 0.73 5.46 8.58
N VAL A 149 1.28 6.22 7.63
CA VAL A 149 2.69 6.62 7.66
C VAL A 149 2.97 7.46 8.89
N ALA A 150 2.21 8.53 9.11
CA ALA A 150 2.47 9.46 10.20
C ALA A 150 2.26 8.86 11.60
N ASP A 151 1.21 8.05 11.78
CA ASP A 151 0.81 7.58 13.11
C ASP A 151 1.46 6.23 13.48
N ILE A 152 1.81 5.39 12.49
CA ILE A 152 2.29 4.04 12.76
C ILE A 152 3.76 3.87 12.34
N ILE A 153 4.15 4.35 11.15
CA ILE A 153 5.53 4.17 10.66
C ILE A 153 6.47 5.19 11.29
N ASP A 154 6.06 6.46 11.31
CA ASP A 154 6.85 7.57 11.87
C ASP A 154 6.51 7.83 13.35
N GLY A 155 5.53 7.13 13.92
CA GLY A 155 5.10 7.28 15.31
C GLY A 155 6.12 6.76 16.31
N GLU A 156 6.15 7.37 17.51
CA GLU A 156 7.01 6.92 18.61
C GLU A 156 6.30 5.87 19.46
N GLY A 157 6.70 4.59 19.37
CA GLY A 157 6.13 3.51 20.16
C GLY A 157 6.31 2.12 19.51
N GLU A 158 5.79 1.11 20.20
CA GLU A 158 5.76 -0.25 19.66
C GLU A 158 4.67 -0.38 18.59
N TYR A 159 5.00 -1.04 17.48
CA TYR A 159 4.12 -1.17 16.31
C TYR A 159 2.70 -1.65 16.65
N GLU A 160 2.58 -2.68 17.49
CA GLU A 160 1.26 -3.23 17.84
C GLU A 160 0.42 -2.25 18.67
N ASP A 161 1.05 -1.45 19.54
CA ASP A 161 0.35 -0.44 20.35
C ASP A 161 -0.13 0.71 19.46
N LEU A 162 0.74 1.25 18.60
CA LEU A 162 0.39 2.30 17.63
C LEU A 162 -0.74 1.85 16.68
N LYS A 163 -0.65 0.61 16.18
CA LYS A 163 -1.70 0.03 15.32
C LYS A 163 -3.03 -0.13 16.06
N GLN A 164 -3.03 -0.56 17.33
CA GLN A 164 -4.24 -0.69 18.12
C GLN A 164 -4.90 0.66 18.37
N GLU A 165 -4.12 1.67 18.76
CA GLU A 165 -4.59 3.04 18.95
C GLU A 165 -5.20 3.61 17.67
N PHE A 166 -4.48 3.47 16.55
CA PHE A 166 -4.96 3.88 15.24
C PHE A 166 -6.30 3.23 14.88
N LEU A 167 -6.43 1.91 15.08
CA LEU A 167 -7.66 1.16 14.79
C LEU A 167 -8.83 1.57 15.69
N ASP A 168 -8.57 1.92 16.94
CA ASP A 168 -9.63 2.36 17.89
C ASP A 168 -10.14 3.76 17.51
N ASP A 169 -9.24 4.67 17.17
CA ASP A 169 -9.59 6.01 16.67
C ASP A 169 -10.30 5.94 15.31
N LEU A 170 -9.80 5.11 14.40
CA LEU A 170 -10.45 4.90 13.11
C LEU A 170 -11.85 4.32 13.25
N LYS A 171 -12.05 3.42 14.20
CA LYS A 171 -13.39 2.88 14.52
C LYS A 171 -14.36 3.96 15.01
N LYS A 172 -13.87 4.87 15.86
CA LYS A 172 -14.65 6.00 16.37
C LYS A 172 -15.02 6.94 15.22
N PHE A 173 -14.03 7.34 14.41
CA PHE A 173 -14.24 8.18 13.25
C PHE A 173 -15.22 7.59 12.24
N CYS A 174 -15.04 6.31 11.86
CA CYS A 174 -15.95 5.64 10.94
C CYS A 174 -17.39 5.61 11.46
N ARG A 175 -17.58 5.48 12.78
CA ARG A 175 -18.92 5.53 13.40
C ARG A 175 -19.53 6.93 13.32
N GLU A 176 -18.74 7.97 13.54
CA GLU A 176 -19.19 9.37 13.47
C GLU A 176 -19.55 9.78 12.03
N GLU A 177 -18.81 9.29 11.06
CA GLU A 177 -18.99 9.57 9.63
C GLU A 177 -19.87 8.54 8.89
N GLU A 178 -20.52 7.63 9.62
CA GLU A 178 -21.38 6.56 9.07
C GLU A 178 -20.66 5.64 8.06
N LEU A 179 -19.32 5.49 8.18
CA LEU A 179 -18.51 4.62 7.36
C LEU A 179 -18.50 3.17 7.90
N ILE A 180 -18.35 2.20 6.98
CA ILE A 180 -18.28 0.79 7.37
C ILE A 180 -16.90 0.48 7.97
N PHE A 181 -16.86 0.12 9.24
CA PHE A 181 -15.65 -0.32 9.91
C PHE A 181 -15.60 -1.85 10.08
N ASN A 182 -14.51 -2.46 9.60
CA ASN A 182 -14.20 -3.87 9.84
C ASN A 182 -12.76 -3.99 10.36
N ARG A 183 -12.61 -4.16 11.69
CA ARG A 183 -11.31 -4.18 12.37
C ARG A 183 -10.34 -5.17 11.72
N ARG A 184 -10.78 -6.39 11.42
CA ARG A 184 -9.91 -7.42 10.82
C ARG A 184 -9.42 -7.02 9.44
N LYS A 185 -10.30 -6.40 8.62
CA LYS A 185 -9.95 -5.94 7.28
C LYS A 185 -8.94 -4.79 7.34
N TYR A 186 -9.15 -3.82 8.23
CA TYR A 186 -8.22 -2.69 8.39
C TYR A 186 -6.89 -3.15 9.00
N SER A 187 -6.89 -4.02 10.01
CA SER A 187 -5.67 -4.57 10.59
C SER A 187 -4.83 -5.32 9.55
N ASP A 188 -5.43 -6.23 8.78
CA ASP A 188 -4.75 -6.98 7.69
C ASP A 188 -4.20 -6.03 6.62
N MET A 189 -4.93 -4.97 6.27
CA MET A 189 -4.48 -3.95 5.33
C MET A 189 -3.29 -3.16 5.86
N ILE A 190 -3.34 -2.71 7.13
CA ILE A 190 -2.25 -1.97 7.77
C ILE A 190 -0.99 -2.82 7.83
N ASP A 191 -1.09 -4.09 8.26
CA ASP A 191 0.05 -5.01 8.34
C ASP A 191 0.75 -5.15 6.98
N LYS A 192 0.00 -5.30 5.91
CA LYS A 192 0.53 -5.43 4.55
C LYS A 192 1.09 -4.12 4.01
N PHE A 193 0.41 -3.02 4.28
CA PHE A 193 0.88 -1.69 3.91
C PHE A 193 2.23 -1.39 4.55
N VAL A 194 2.33 -1.54 5.87
CA VAL A 194 3.56 -1.27 6.62
C VAL A 194 4.67 -2.19 6.15
N ALA A 195 4.42 -3.50 6.06
CA ALA A 195 5.41 -4.48 5.61
C ALA A 195 5.95 -4.18 4.20
N TYR A 196 5.15 -3.61 3.31
CA TYR A 196 5.59 -3.27 1.95
C TYR A 196 6.24 -1.88 1.88
N TYR A 197 5.67 -0.90 2.59
CA TYR A 197 6.14 0.48 2.58
C TYR A 197 7.54 0.65 3.19
N THR A 198 7.86 -0.16 4.20
CA THR A 198 9.13 -0.09 4.93
C THR A 198 10.29 -0.81 4.26
N ILE A 199 10.07 -1.51 3.15
CA ILE A 199 11.15 -2.11 2.35
C ILE A 199 12.06 -1.00 1.80
N ASP A 200 13.37 -1.20 1.90
CA ASP A 200 14.36 -0.21 1.44
C ASP A 200 14.54 -0.24 -0.07
N GLU A 201 14.57 -1.43 -0.68
CA GLU A 201 14.76 -1.64 -2.13
C GLU A 201 13.88 -2.75 -2.68
N ILE A 202 13.52 -2.63 -3.97
CA ILE A 202 12.80 -3.66 -4.74
C ILE A 202 13.66 -4.24 -5.85
#